data_d16755fa8940ef68d6ee5a6a36b6b5ab
#
_entry.id   d16755fa8940ef68d6ee5a6a36b6b5ab
#
_cell.length_a   1.000
_cell.length_b   1.000
_cell.length_c   1.000
_cell.angle_alpha   90.00
_cell.angle_beta   90.00
_cell.angle_gamma   90.00
#
_symmetry.space_group_name_H-M   'P 1'
#
loop_
_entity.id
_entity.type
_entity.pdbx_description
1 polymer ?
#
loop_
_entity_poly.entity_id
_entity_poly.type
_entity_poly.pdbx_seq_one_letter_code
_entity_poly.pdbx_strand_id
1 'polypeptide(L)'
;MKKFIPLLTLLALALASCSHQPVPVNPDASPQAREVLSFLYSIQGKYTLAGEHNFASDLRRYDDMVWEMTDKHPVVWGSDFSFSATGEGAYRYQHAGPLNLSVPFERPCIDTGLSVEEARQAIVDEAIAKAAEGRLITLMWHCCDPRYAEGNVCDGAHVWTLKENAPSWAEWDSLCTPGTRIHEAWKREMDTVIPYLAQLRDAGVPVLWRPYHEMNGEWFWWGGKPGENGFKRLWIMTYAYFTEKGLNNLLWVWDPNAPRVKENDDAFPYADYYPGNEYVDVLAADVYSYDYKQSHHDELVALGGGKPIALGEIGQLPQQGSGRRSSGPQHWERRAWPRSPRRC
;
A
#
# COMPACT_ATOMS: atom_id res chain seq x y z
N MET A 1 -49.86 -62.22 12.35
CA MET A 1 -48.51 -61.95 11.80
C MET A 1 -48.35 -60.43 11.62
N LYS A 2 -47.70 -59.71 12.56
CA LYS A 2 -47.46 -58.28 12.49
C LYS A 2 -46.06 -58.07 11.90
N LYS A 3 -45.97 -57.37 10.78
CA LYS A 3 -44.72 -57.00 10.11
C LYS A 3 -44.12 -55.76 10.82
N PHE A 4 -42.94 -55.90 11.39
CA PHE A 4 -42.12 -54.80 11.84
C PHE A 4 -41.40 -54.19 10.66
N ILE A 5 -41.55 -52.88 10.48
CA ILE A 5 -40.72 -52.04 9.56
C ILE A 5 -39.67 -51.34 10.42
N PRO A 6 -38.38 -51.55 10.15
CA PRO A 6 -37.36 -50.77 10.87
C PRO A 6 -37.28 -49.33 10.33
N LEU A 7 -37.38 -48.38 11.25
CA LEU A 7 -37.21 -46.95 10.99
C LEU A 7 -35.71 -46.69 10.82
N LEU A 8 -35.27 -46.47 9.58
CA LEU A 8 -33.91 -46.00 9.29
C LEU A 8 -33.85 -44.50 9.63
N THR A 9 -33.19 -44.18 10.77
CA THR A 9 -32.85 -42.82 11.13
C THR A 9 -31.65 -42.36 10.28
N LEU A 10 -31.88 -41.56 9.25
CA LEU A 10 -30.83 -40.85 8.53
C LEU A 10 -30.25 -39.78 9.47
N LEU A 11 -29.06 -40.04 9.99
CA LEU A 11 -28.25 -39.04 10.69
C LEU A 11 -27.59 -38.18 9.63
N ALA A 12 -28.20 -37.01 9.30
CA ALA A 12 -27.58 -35.99 8.47
C ALA A 12 -26.41 -35.37 9.27
N LEU A 13 -25.19 -35.78 8.99
CA LEU A 13 -24.01 -35.04 9.40
C LEU A 13 -23.99 -33.72 8.62
N ALA A 14 -24.43 -32.66 9.26
CA ALA A 14 -24.12 -31.32 8.84
C ALA A 14 -22.61 -31.11 9.01
N LEU A 15 -21.86 -31.28 7.92
CA LEU A 15 -20.50 -30.78 7.82
C LEU A 15 -20.62 -29.25 7.86
N ALA A 16 -20.57 -28.68 9.06
CA ALA A 16 -20.28 -27.26 9.24
C ALA A 16 -18.86 -27.06 8.69
N SER A 17 -18.77 -26.63 7.44
CA SER A 17 -17.56 -26.04 6.91
C SER A 17 -17.29 -24.81 7.78
N CYS A 18 -16.42 -24.94 8.76
CA CYS A 18 -15.82 -23.79 9.41
C CYS A 18 -14.99 -23.06 8.35
N SER A 19 -15.65 -22.19 7.58
CA SER A 19 -14.94 -21.20 6.81
C SER A 19 -14.21 -20.32 7.82
N HIS A 20 -12.93 -20.56 7.97
CA HIS A 20 -12.07 -19.70 8.78
C HIS A 20 -12.17 -18.30 8.19
N GLN A 21 -12.85 -17.40 8.89
CA GLN A 21 -12.93 -16.00 8.46
C GLN A 21 -11.51 -15.44 8.48
N PRO A 22 -11.08 -14.74 7.42
CA PRO A 22 -9.76 -14.13 7.40
C PRO A 22 -9.64 -13.14 8.55
N VAL A 23 -8.56 -13.24 9.31
CA VAL A 23 -8.28 -12.40 10.46
C VAL A 23 -7.16 -11.44 10.11
N PRO A 24 -7.35 -10.12 10.31
CA PRO A 24 -6.26 -9.17 10.16
C PRO A 24 -5.07 -9.52 11.05
N VAL A 25 -3.86 -9.16 10.60
CA VAL A 25 -2.63 -9.39 11.36
C VAL A 25 -2.61 -8.63 12.68
N ASN A 26 -3.29 -7.50 12.78
CA ASN A 26 -3.56 -6.87 14.07
C ASN A 26 -4.68 -7.65 14.80
N PRO A 27 -4.39 -8.32 15.91
CA PRO A 27 -5.40 -9.11 16.64
C PRO A 27 -6.56 -8.26 17.18
N ASP A 28 -6.30 -6.97 17.45
CA ASP A 28 -7.26 -6.00 17.95
C ASP A 28 -7.95 -5.19 16.84
N ALA A 29 -7.81 -5.63 15.57
CA ALA A 29 -8.37 -4.95 14.43
C ALA A 29 -9.86 -4.63 14.62
N SER A 30 -10.26 -3.42 14.21
CA SER A 30 -11.64 -2.96 14.31
C SER A 30 -12.60 -3.85 13.53
N PRO A 31 -13.89 -3.90 13.90
CA PRO A 31 -14.90 -4.64 13.12
C PRO A 31 -14.91 -4.25 11.66
N GLN A 32 -14.78 -2.96 11.35
CA GLN A 32 -14.76 -2.44 9.98
C GLN A 32 -13.52 -2.92 9.20
N ALA A 33 -12.34 -2.93 9.82
CA ALA A 33 -11.13 -3.48 9.19
C ALA A 33 -11.28 -4.98 8.88
N ARG A 34 -11.91 -5.74 9.79
CA ARG A 34 -12.24 -7.16 9.56
C ARG A 34 -13.21 -7.36 8.41
N GLU A 35 -14.22 -6.50 8.29
CA GLU A 35 -15.18 -6.53 7.18
C GLU A 35 -14.50 -6.26 5.85
N VAL A 36 -13.65 -5.23 5.78
CA VAL A 36 -12.88 -4.91 4.56
C VAL A 36 -11.97 -6.08 4.17
N LEU A 37 -11.22 -6.66 5.11
CA LEU A 37 -10.37 -7.81 4.79
C LEU A 37 -11.20 -9.01 4.31
N SER A 38 -12.31 -9.33 4.97
CA SER A 38 -13.22 -10.40 4.56
C SER A 38 -13.80 -10.16 3.16
N PHE A 39 -14.14 -8.91 2.85
CA PHE A 39 -14.58 -8.52 1.51
C PHE A 39 -13.48 -8.77 0.46
N LEU A 40 -12.24 -8.35 0.71
CA LEU A 40 -11.12 -8.56 -0.20
C LEU A 40 -10.91 -10.05 -0.49
N TYR A 41 -10.95 -10.91 0.53
CA TYR A 41 -10.89 -12.37 0.33
C TYR A 41 -12.08 -12.90 -0.48
N SER A 42 -13.27 -12.37 -0.28
CA SER A 42 -14.49 -12.84 -0.95
C SER A 42 -14.49 -12.62 -2.46
N ILE A 43 -13.76 -11.60 -2.92
CA ILE A 43 -13.68 -11.22 -4.35
C ILE A 43 -12.46 -11.80 -5.06
N GLN A 44 -11.51 -12.40 -4.36
CA GLN A 44 -10.30 -12.99 -4.96
C GLN A 44 -10.65 -13.94 -6.11
N GLY A 45 -9.98 -13.77 -7.24
CA GLY A 45 -10.18 -14.57 -8.45
C GLY A 45 -11.53 -14.35 -9.17
N LYS A 46 -12.37 -13.44 -8.68
CA LYS A 46 -13.69 -13.12 -9.25
C LYS A 46 -13.75 -11.69 -9.81
N TYR A 47 -13.24 -10.73 -9.04
CA TYR A 47 -13.30 -9.31 -9.38
C TYR A 47 -11.98 -8.61 -9.08
N THR A 48 -11.75 -7.51 -9.79
CA THR A 48 -10.68 -6.56 -9.51
C THR A 48 -11.31 -5.21 -9.19
N LEU A 49 -10.84 -4.59 -8.13
CA LEU A 49 -11.24 -3.24 -7.77
C LEU A 49 -10.33 -2.24 -8.50
N ALA A 50 -10.95 -1.24 -9.11
CA ALA A 50 -10.21 -0.11 -9.65
C ALA A 50 -9.96 0.91 -8.54
N GLY A 51 -8.76 1.48 -8.53
CA GLY A 51 -8.36 2.55 -7.63
C GLY A 51 -7.66 3.67 -8.37
N GLU A 52 -7.62 4.83 -7.74
CA GLU A 52 -6.84 5.97 -8.17
C GLU A 52 -6.13 6.62 -6.98
N HIS A 53 -5.11 7.39 -7.30
CA HIS A 53 -4.33 8.15 -6.33
C HIS A 53 -4.51 9.64 -6.57
N ASN A 54 -4.96 10.35 -5.54
CA ASN A 54 -5.14 11.80 -5.56
C ASN A 54 -4.11 12.49 -4.67
N PHE A 55 -3.71 13.68 -5.06
CA PHE A 55 -2.71 14.47 -4.38
C PHE A 55 -3.34 15.52 -3.49
N ALA A 56 -2.67 15.89 -2.40
CA ALA A 56 -3.16 16.92 -1.49
C ALA A 56 -3.42 18.29 -2.15
N SER A 57 -2.78 18.56 -3.29
CA SER A 57 -3.05 19.77 -4.09
C SER A 57 -4.41 19.76 -4.75
N ASP A 58 -4.97 18.57 -5.01
CA ASP A 58 -6.30 18.39 -5.57
C ASP A 58 -6.78 16.95 -5.31
N LEU A 59 -7.41 16.76 -4.17
CA LEU A 59 -7.82 15.44 -3.65
C LEU A 59 -8.93 14.76 -4.45
N ARG A 60 -9.48 15.43 -5.45
CA ARG A 60 -10.59 14.95 -6.27
C ARG A 60 -10.25 14.83 -7.75
N ARG A 61 -9.13 15.37 -8.18
CA ARG A 61 -8.79 15.51 -9.59
C ARG A 61 -8.93 14.22 -10.41
N TYR A 62 -8.32 13.14 -9.94
CA TYR A 62 -8.33 11.90 -10.71
C TYR A 62 -9.65 11.14 -10.55
N ASP A 63 -10.28 11.25 -9.42
CA ASP A 63 -11.64 10.75 -9.21
C ASP A 63 -12.63 11.42 -10.17
N ASP A 64 -12.61 12.75 -10.26
CA ASP A 64 -13.46 13.53 -11.18
C ASP A 64 -13.15 13.20 -12.65
N MET A 65 -11.87 13.06 -13.02
CA MET A 65 -11.47 12.66 -14.38
C MET A 65 -11.99 11.25 -14.73
N VAL A 66 -11.93 10.29 -13.82
CA VAL A 66 -12.47 8.95 -14.07
C VAL A 66 -13.99 9.01 -14.20
N TRP A 67 -14.63 9.79 -13.35
CA TRP A 67 -16.09 10.01 -13.45
C TRP A 67 -16.49 10.61 -14.81
N GLU A 68 -15.82 11.67 -15.26
CA GLU A 68 -16.07 12.30 -16.55
C GLU A 68 -15.92 11.33 -17.74
N MET A 69 -14.95 10.42 -17.67
CA MET A 69 -14.68 9.45 -18.74
C MET A 69 -15.61 8.24 -18.72
N THR A 70 -16.12 7.83 -17.55
CA THR A 70 -16.73 6.50 -17.38
C THR A 70 -18.12 6.53 -16.77
N ASP A 71 -18.55 7.66 -16.23
CA ASP A 71 -19.76 7.80 -15.40
C ASP A 71 -19.74 6.87 -14.18
N LYS A 72 -18.54 6.58 -13.65
CA LYS A 72 -18.31 5.75 -12.48
C LYS A 72 -17.11 6.24 -11.69
N HIS A 73 -17.21 6.10 -10.38
CA HIS A 73 -16.08 6.33 -9.49
C HIS A 73 -15.28 5.04 -9.27
N PRO A 74 -13.96 5.10 -9.13
CA PRO A 74 -13.15 3.99 -8.63
C PRO A 74 -13.58 3.58 -7.21
N VAL A 75 -13.48 2.29 -6.91
CA VAL A 75 -13.86 1.76 -5.59
C VAL A 75 -12.82 2.08 -4.52
N VAL A 76 -11.56 2.19 -4.92
CA VAL A 76 -10.46 2.51 -4.00
C VAL A 76 -10.02 3.95 -4.23
N TRP A 77 -10.13 4.76 -3.21
CA TRP A 77 -9.59 6.12 -3.18
C TRP A 77 -8.27 6.13 -2.41
N GLY A 78 -7.23 6.72 -3.01
CA GLY A 78 -5.90 6.78 -2.44
C GLY A 78 -5.34 8.17 -2.34
N SER A 79 -4.46 8.39 -1.35
CA SER A 79 -3.63 9.58 -1.23
C SER A 79 -2.34 9.28 -0.45
N ASP A 80 -1.47 10.27 -0.38
CA ASP A 80 -0.16 10.20 0.24
C ASP A 80 -0.02 11.32 1.29
N PHE A 81 0.32 10.95 2.51
CA PHE A 81 0.68 11.94 3.53
C PHE A 81 1.95 12.72 3.18
N SER A 82 2.74 12.20 2.24
CA SER A 82 3.91 12.80 1.63
C SER A 82 4.88 13.48 2.61
N PHE A 83 5.89 14.11 2.09
CA PHE A 83 6.86 14.88 2.87
C PHE A 83 6.58 16.37 2.78
N SER A 84 7.06 17.12 3.76
CA SER A 84 7.08 18.57 3.67
C SER A 84 8.38 19.03 3.05
N ALA A 85 8.33 19.79 1.96
CA ALA A 85 9.49 20.56 1.59
C ALA A 85 9.53 21.84 2.39
N THR A 86 10.72 22.23 2.78
CA THR A 86 10.97 23.48 3.44
C THR A 86 11.58 24.46 2.46
N GLY A 87 10.82 25.51 2.11
CA GLY A 87 11.44 26.75 1.69
C GLY A 87 11.82 27.58 2.91
N GLU A 88 12.66 28.60 2.79
CA GLU A 88 13.04 29.48 3.90
C GLU A 88 11.79 29.90 4.70
N GLY A 89 11.66 29.38 5.91
CA GLY A 89 10.75 29.88 6.94
C GLY A 89 9.32 29.32 6.96
N ALA A 90 8.94 28.34 6.12
CA ALA A 90 7.61 27.73 6.22
C ALA A 90 7.63 26.27 5.80
N TYR A 91 7.09 25.40 6.66
CA TYR A 91 6.73 24.03 6.30
C TYR A 91 5.55 24.09 5.31
N ARG A 92 5.83 23.83 4.04
CA ARG A 92 4.79 23.72 3.02
C ARG A 92 4.74 22.29 2.51
N TYR A 93 3.54 21.76 2.42
CA TYR A 93 3.31 20.49 1.78
C TYR A 93 3.69 20.62 0.30
N GLN A 94 4.69 19.85 -0.11
CA GLN A 94 5.06 19.72 -1.52
C GLN A 94 4.81 18.30 -1.97
N HIS A 95 4.22 18.20 -3.13
CA HIS A 95 3.95 16.95 -3.79
C HIS A 95 4.56 16.97 -5.19
N ALA A 96 5.10 15.82 -5.60
CA ALA A 96 5.43 15.63 -7.00
C ALA A 96 4.14 15.75 -7.82
N GLY A 97 4.03 16.78 -8.65
CA GLY A 97 2.90 16.99 -9.53
C GLY A 97 2.74 15.85 -10.55
N PRO A 98 1.65 15.85 -11.33
CA PRO A 98 1.44 14.84 -12.36
C PRO A 98 2.63 14.83 -13.33
N LEU A 99 3.01 13.62 -13.78
CA LEU A 99 4.04 13.45 -14.79
C LEU A 99 3.75 14.38 -15.97
N ASN A 100 4.68 15.28 -16.23
CA ASN A 100 4.66 16.02 -17.48
C ASN A 100 5.16 15.08 -18.58
N LEU A 101 4.23 14.52 -19.34
CA LEU A 101 4.55 13.61 -20.44
C LEU A 101 5.40 14.26 -21.55
N SER A 102 5.48 15.59 -21.57
CA SER A 102 6.28 16.34 -22.52
C SER A 102 7.73 16.50 -22.09
N VAL A 103 8.04 16.32 -20.82
CA VAL A 103 9.39 16.43 -20.24
C VAL A 103 9.64 15.23 -19.36
N PRO A 104 10.25 14.16 -19.90
CA PRO A 104 10.55 12.96 -19.11
C PRO A 104 11.37 13.33 -17.88
N PHE A 105 10.92 12.86 -16.71
CA PHE A 105 11.57 12.99 -15.40
C PHE A 105 11.46 14.36 -14.69
N GLU A 106 10.89 15.39 -15.27
CA GLU A 106 10.54 16.59 -14.52
C GLU A 106 9.17 16.45 -13.88
N ARG A 107 9.16 16.27 -12.58
CA ARG A 107 7.94 16.40 -11.75
C ARG A 107 7.99 17.76 -11.08
N PRO A 108 7.19 18.73 -11.51
CA PRO A 108 7.13 20.00 -10.79
C PRO A 108 6.60 19.74 -9.38
N CYS A 109 7.31 20.24 -8.38
CA CYS A 109 6.75 20.35 -7.04
C CYS A 109 5.60 21.36 -7.11
N ILE A 110 4.41 20.93 -6.72
CA ILE A 110 3.26 21.82 -6.62
C ILE A 110 3.26 22.37 -5.19
N ASP A 111 3.49 23.68 -5.05
CA ASP A 111 3.24 24.40 -3.81
C ASP A 111 1.73 24.53 -3.65
N THR A 112 1.17 23.81 -2.68
CA THR A 112 -0.26 23.87 -2.40
C THR A 112 -0.65 25.12 -1.63
N GLY A 113 0.32 25.87 -1.10
CA GLY A 113 0.09 26.94 -0.14
C GLY A 113 -0.35 26.48 1.24
N LEU A 114 -0.53 25.16 1.45
CA LEU A 114 -0.94 24.56 2.72
C LEU A 114 0.29 24.24 3.58
N SER A 115 0.13 24.32 4.89
CA SER A 115 1.07 23.67 5.81
C SER A 115 0.95 22.16 5.69
N VAL A 116 1.93 21.44 6.26
CA VAL A 116 1.87 19.96 6.30
C VAL A 116 0.66 19.47 7.05
N GLU A 117 0.37 20.13 8.17
CA GLU A 117 -0.79 19.82 9.02
C GLU A 117 -2.11 20.04 8.27
N GLU A 118 -2.27 21.17 7.58
CA GLU A 118 -3.45 21.47 6.78
C GLU A 118 -3.64 20.47 5.64
N ALA A 119 -2.56 20.12 4.94
CA ALA A 119 -2.62 19.14 3.86
C ALA A 119 -2.99 17.73 4.35
N ARG A 120 -2.40 17.28 5.47
CA ARG A 120 -2.73 15.98 6.08
C ARG A 120 -4.16 15.97 6.62
N GLN A 121 -4.63 17.08 7.20
CA GLN A 121 -6.01 17.19 7.65
C GLN A 121 -6.98 17.13 6.46
N ALA A 122 -6.70 17.81 5.37
CA ALA A 122 -7.51 17.75 4.16
C ALA A 122 -7.60 16.32 3.59
N ILE A 123 -6.49 15.55 3.62
CA ILE A 123 -6.50 14.14 3.22
C ILE A 123 -7.42 13.32 4.14
N VAL A 124 -7.36 13.52 5.45
CA VAL A 124 -8.22 12.82 6.41
C VAL A 124 -9.70 13.14 6.18
N ASP A 125 -10.01 14.42 6.02
CA ASP A 125 -11.39 14.87 5.80
C ASP A 125 -11.98 14.28 4.50
N GLU A 126 -11.21 14.28 3.40
CA GLU A 126 -11.64 13.66 2.15
C GLU A 126 -11.72 12.13 2.26
N ALA A 127 -10.79 11.47 2.95
CA ALA A 127 -10.85 10.03 3.18
C ALA A 127 -12.11 9.63 3.95
N ILE A 128 -12.51 10.39 4.97
CA ILE A 128 -13.76 10.16 5.72
C ILE A 128 -14.97 10.33 4.78
N ALA A 129 -14.98 11.38 3.96
CA ALA A 129 -16.06 11.63 3.00
C ALA A 129 -16.17 10.47 1.98
N LYS A 130 -15.04 10.01 1.43
CA LYS A 130 -15.01 8.89 0.48
C LYS A 130 -15.41 7.56 1.11
N ALA A 131 -15.01 7.31 2.35
CA ALA A 131 -15.46 6.14 3.10
C ALA A 131 -16.98 6.16 3.33
N ALA A 132 -17.56 7.33 3.61
CA ALA A 132 -19.01 7.49 3.75
C ALA A 132 -19.78 7.23 2.42
N GLU A 133 -19.11 7.40 1.26
CA GLU A 133 -19.62 7.00 -0.06
C GLU A 133 -19.52 5.48 -0.29
N GLY A 134 -18.93 4.71 0.62
CA GLY A 134 -18.72 3.27 0.51
C GLY A 134 -17.44 2.87 -0.22
N ARG A 135 -16.47 3.76 -0.34
CA ARG A 135 -15.18 3.46 -0.96
C ARG A 135 -14.18 2.90 0.05
N LEU A 136 -13.26 2.11 -0.43
CA LEU A 136 -12.08 1.68 0.32
C LEU A 136 -11.03 2.79 0.31
N ILE A 137 -10.39 2.99 1.43
CA ILE A 137 -9.35 4.01 1.59
C ILE A 137 -7.98 3.34 1.60
N THR A 138 -7.07 3.81 0.73
CA THR A 138 -5.66 3.45 0.79
C THR A 138 -4.82 4.70 1.01
N LEU A 139 -3.88 4.62 1.93
CA LEU A 139 -2.96 5.70 2.21
C LEU A 139 -1.52 5.19 2.21
N MET A 140 -0.64 5.97 1.63
CA MET A 140 0.79 5.76 1.65
C MET A 140 1.49 6.95 2.31
N TRP A 141 2.79 6.84 2.48
CA TRP A 141 3.56 7.89 3.09
C TRP A 141 5.01 7.88 2.63
N HIS A 142 5.39 8.93 1.94
CA HIS A 142 6.80 9.24 1.68
C HIS A 142 7.39 9.91 2.92
N CYS A 143 7.73 9.11 3.93
CA CYS A 143 8.28 9.63 5.18
C CYS A 143 9.73 10.06 5.05
N CYS A 144 10.13 11.02 5.88
CA CYS A 144 11.47 11.53 5.91
C CYS A 144 12.48 10.57 6.51
N ASP A 145 13.71 10.64 6.03
CA ASP A 145 14.82 9.91 6.60
C ASP A 145 15.09 10.41 8.04
N PRO A 146 14.98 9.54 9.04
CA PRO A 146 15.18 9.91 10.44
C PRO A 146 16.55 10.50 10.77
N ARG A 147 17.53 10.28 9.91
CA ARG A 147 18.86 10.89 10.07
C ARG A 147 18.84 12.42 9.99
N TYR A 148 17.86 12.96 9.24
CA TYR A 148 17.68 14.40 8.97
C TYR A 148 16.49 15.02 9.71
N ALA A 149 15.73 14.25 10.48
CA ALA A 149 14.56 14.71 11.21
C ALA A 149 14.85 15.74 12.32
N GLU A 150 16.13 15.92 12.68
CA GLU A 150 16.56 16.97 13.60
C GLU A 150 16.76 18.29 12.85
N GLY A 151 15.80 19.16 12.95
CA GLY A 151 15.87 20.49 12.33
C GLY A 151 14.67 20.79 11.44
N ASN A 152 13.69 19.89 11.40
CA ASN A 152 12.46 20.09 10.68
C ASN A 152 12.65 20.35 9.17
N VAL A 153 13.70 19.80 8.55
CA VAL A 153 13.98 19.95 7.15
C VAL A 153 13.77 18.60 6.49
N CYS A 154 12.61 18.43 5.87
CA CYS A 154 12.35 17.30 5.01
C CYS A 154 12.00 17.78 3.61
N ASP A 155 12.77 17.37 2.65
CA ASP A 155 12.51 17.61 1.22
C ASP A 155 12.64 16.32 0.45
N GLY A 156 12.50 16.39 -0.87
CA GLY A 156 12.61 15.23 -1.74
C GLY A 156 13.93 14.48 -1.60
N ALA A 157 15.05 15.17 -1.34
CA ALA A 157 16.36 14.56 -1.16
C ALA A 157 16.46 13.72 0.12
N HIS A 158 15.62 14.01 1.11
CA HIS A 158 15.54 13.24 2.36
C HIS A 158 14.57 12.04 2.27
N VAL A 159 13.93 11.85 1.15
CA VAL A 159 13.10 10.69 0.81
C VAL A 159 13.78 9.84 -0.26
N TRP A 160 14.12 10.48 -1.38
CA TRP A 160 14.90 9.86 -2.48
C TRP A 160 16.39 10.06 -2.24
N THR A 161 16.97 9.20 -1.40
CA THR A 161 18.38 9.33 -1.03
C THR A 161 19.31 8.77 -2.08
N LEU A 162 18.79 7.97 -3.01
CA LEU A 162 19.57 7.15 -3.93
C LEU A 162 20.61 6.28 -3.19
N LYS A 163 21.24 5.39 -3.90
CA LYS A 163 22.18 4.40 -3.34
C LYS A 163 23.34 5.03 -2.55
N GLU A 164 23.89 6.13 -3.06
CA GLU A 164 25.07 6.78 -2.47
C GLU A 164 24.81 7.45 -1.13
N ASN A 165 23.57 7.88 -0.90
CA ASN A 165 23.16 8.56 0.31
C ASN A 165 22.26 7.71 1.23
N ALA A 166 22.02 6.45 0.85
CA ALA A 166 21.25 5.51 1.66
C ALA A 166 21.90 5.31 3.03
N PRO A 167 21.14 5.01 4.10
CA PRO A 167 21.70 4.70 5.41
C PRO A 167 22.75 3.58 5.32
N SER A 168 23.91 3.78 5.94
CA SER A 168 24.87 2.68 6.15
C SER A 168 24.25 1.60 7.05
N TRP A 169 24.82 0.39 7.05
CA TRP A 169 24.33 -0.67 7.93
C TRP A 169 24.45 -0.30 9.43
N ALA A 170 25.42 0.49 9.81
CA ALA A 170 25.56 0.99 11.20
C ALA A 170 24.46 1.99 11.57
N GLU A 171 24.10 2.89 10.66
CA GLU A 171 22.96 3.80 10.83
C GLU A 171 21.64 3.04 10.84
N TRP A 172 21.50 2.02 9.98
CA TRP A 172 20.33 1.15 9.96
C TRP A 172 20.16 0.37 11.27
N ASP A 173 21.24 -0.14 11.80
CA ASP A 173 21.23 -0.82 13.10
C ASP A 173 20.86 0.16 14.23
N SER A 174 21.39 1.38 14.19
CA SER A 174 20.98 2.45 15.08
C SER A 174 19.49 2.80 14.93
N LEU A 175 18.97 2.90 13.71
CA LEU A 175 17.55 3.12 13.45
C LEU A 175 16.67 2.06 14.14
N CYS A 176 17.06 0.81 14.03
CA CYS A 176 16.30 -0.30 14.58
C CYS A 176 16.62 -0.65 16.03
N THR A 177 17.46 0.13 16.72
CA THR A 177 17.84 -0.10 18.13
C THR A 177 17.22 0.94 19.05
N PRO A 178 16.29 0.57 19.95
CA PRO A 178 15.66 1.50 20.89
C PRO A 178 16.67 2.31 21.70
N GLY A 179 16.37 3.60 21.92
CA GLY A 179 17.18 4.52 22.71
C GLY A 179 18.35 5.15 21.97
N THR A 180 18.61 4.79 20.73
CA THR A 180 19.60 5.47 19.89
C THR A 180 19.01 6.77 19.31
N ARG A 181 19.86 7.71 18.93
CA ARG A 181 19.45 8.99 18.34
C ARG A 181 18.57 8.81 17.11
N ILE A 182 18.95 7.92 16.19
CA ILE A 182 18.19 7.70 14.93
C ILE A 182 16.84 7.00 15.23
N HIS A 183 16.82 6.07 16.17
CA HIS A 183 15.55 5.42 16.58
C HIS A 183 14.57 6.44 17.20
N GLU A 184 15.05 7.31 18.08
CA GLU A 184 14.18 8.34 18.68
C GLU A 184 13.72 9.39 17.66
N ALA A 185 14.56 9.68 16.64
CA ALA A 185 14.15 10.51 15.52
C ALA A 185 13.07 9.82 14.65
N TRP A 186 13.24 8.53 14.39
CA TRP A 186 12.22 7.72 13.71
C TRP A 186 10.88 7.71 14.48
N LYS A 187 10.89 7.56 15.80
CA LYS A 187 9.66 7.64 16.60
C LYS A 187 8.96 8.99 16.45
N ARG A 188 9.72 10.08 16.51
CA ARG A 188 9.16 11.42 16.31
C ARG A 188 8.53 11.57 14.93
N GLU A 189 9.18 11.00 13.90
CA GLU A 189 8.61 11.00 12.55
C GLU A 189 7.30 10.22 12.49
N MET A 190 7.26 9.00 13.07
CA MET A 190 6.01 8.20 13.16
C MET A 190 4.92 8.97 13.91
N ASP A 191 5.25 9.63 14.99
CA ASP A 191 4.30 10.41 15.80
C ASP A 191 3.68 11.60 15.02
N THR A 192 4.26 12.03 13.91
CA THR A 192 3.68 13.10 13.07
C THR A 192 2.46 12.65 12.28
N VAL A 193 2.33 11.37 11.95
CA VAL A 193 1.23 10.84 11.12
C VAL A 193 0.18 10.10 11.96
N ILE A 194 0.57 9.59 13.12
CA ILE A 194 -0.33 8.83 14.01
C ILE A 194 -1.62 9.57 14.38
N PRO A 195 -1.64 10.87 14.69
CA PRO A 195 -2.86 11.59 15.00
C PRO A 195 -3.88 11.62 13.86
N TYR A 196 -3.43 11.65 12.61
CA TYR A 196 -4.30 11.63 11.43
C TYR A 196 -4.89 10.24 11.19
N LEU A 197 -4.09 9.19 11.34
CA LEU A 197 -4.58 7.80 11.29
C LEU A 197 -5.55 7.49 12.44
N ALA A 198 -5.33 8.09 13.61
CA ALA A 198 -6.25 7.97 14.75
C ALA A 198 -7.60 8.65 14.49
N GLN A 199 -7.63 9.79 13.80
CA GLN A 199 -8.88 10.41 13.38
C GLN A 199 -9.70 9.49 12.45
N LEU A 200 -9.03 8.81 11.50
CA LEU A 200 -9.68 7.81 10.64
C LEU A 200 -10.21 6.63 11.45
N ARG A 201 -9.44 6.14 12.44
CA ARG A 201 -9.90 5.11 13.38
C ARG A 201 -11.16 5.55 14.13
N ASP A 202 -11.13 6.75 14.70
CA ASP A 202 -12.22 7.28 15.52
C ASP A 202 -13.48 7.57 14.68
N ALA A 203 -13.31 7.83 13.38
CA ALA A 203 -14.38 7.91 12.39
C ALA A 203 -14.86 6.52 11.89
N GLY A 204 -14.23 5.41 12.33
CA GLY A 204 -14.58 4.06 11.91
C GLY A 204 -14.13 3.72 10.48
N VAL A 205 -13.14 4.42 9.95
CA VAL A 205 -12.61 4.24 8.58
C VAL A 205 -11.42 3.28 8.58
N PRO A 206 -11.55 2.08 7.99
CA PRO A 206 -10.43 1.19 7.73
C PRO A 206 -9.50 1.78 6.66
N VAL A 207 -8.20 1.57 6.82
CA VAL A 207 -7.20 2.06 5.90
C VAL A 207 -6.33 0.90 5.39
N LEU A 208 -6.26 0.73 4.09
CA LEU A 208 -5.22 -0.07 3.43
C LEU A 208 -3.93 0.74 3.51
N TRP A 209 -3.11 0.45 4.53
CA TRP A 209 -1.93 1.24 4.87
C TRP A 209 -0.69 0.72 4.16
N ARG A 210 -0.05 1.54 3.34
CA ARG A 210 1.12 1.23 2.49
C ARG A 210 2.36 2.02 2.91
N PRO A 211 2.92 1.80 4.11
CA PRO A 211 4.16 2.46 4.50
C PRO A 211 5.35 1.85 3.75
N TYR A 212 6.36 2.65 3.46
CA TYR A 212 7.63 2.18 2.90
C TYR A 212 7.49 1.33 1.62
N HIS A 213 6.61 1.75 0.70
CA HIS A 213 6.48 1.08 -0.60
C HIS A 213 7.82 1.02 -1.34
N GLU A 214 7.93 0.10 -2.30
CA GLU A 214 9.12 -0.09 -3.15
C GLU A 214 10.44 -0.32 -2.36
N MET A 215 10.35 -0.92 -1.18
CA MET A 215 11.48 -1.15 -0.27
C MET A 215 12.60 -2.02 -0.86
N ASN A 216 12.31 -2.76 -1.90
CA ASN A 216 13.26 -3.60 -2.59
C ASN A 216 14.03 -2.86 -3.70
N GLY A 217 13.76 -1.55 -3.89
CA GLY A 217 14.57 -0.66 -4.72
C GLY A 217 15.65 0.07 -3.91
N GLU A 218 16.53 0.81 -4.59
CA GLU A 218 17.64 1.55 -3.96
C GLU A 218 17.45 3.08 -4.03
N TRP A 219 16.23 3.55 -4.28
CA TRP A 219 15.95 4.99 -4.46
C TRP A 219 15.40 5.70 -3.23
N PHE A 220 14.75 4.97 -2.32
CA PHE A 220 14.28 5.51 -1.05
C PHE A 220 15.23 5.17 0.09
N TRP A 221 15.27 6.00 1.14
CA TRP A 221 16.12 5.76 2.31
C TRP A 221 15.81 4.43 3.02
N TRP A 222 14.57 3.95 2.94
CA TRP A 222 14.15 2.66 3.52
C TRP A 222 14.42 1.46 2.62
N GLY A 223 14.92 1.69 1.40
CA GLY A 223 15.16 0.64 0.41
C GLY A 223 16.56 0.03 0.46
N GLY A 224 16.77 -1.01 -0.35
CA GLY A 224 18.09 -1.62 -0.54
C GLY A 224 18.68 -2.33 0.70
N LYS A 225 17.86 -2.70 1.67
CA LYS A 225 18.29 -3.39 2.91
C LYS A 225 17.64 -4.77 3.02
N PRO A 226 18.17 -5.79 2.31
CA PRO A 226 17.62 -7.15 2.33
C PRO A 226 17.84 -7.88 3.64
N GLY A 227 17.04 -8.93 3.86
CA GLY A 227 17.21 -9.91 4.93
C GLY A 227 16.66 -9.49 6.28
N GLU A 228 16.83 -10.37 7.26
CA GLU A 228 16.23 -10.27 8.58
C GLU A 228 16.69 -9.02 9.37
N ASN A 229 17.93 -8.60 9.20
CA ASN A 229 18.48 -7.41 9.85
C ASN A 229 18.23 -6.12 9.03
N GLY A 230 17.63 -6.26 7.86
CA GLY A 230 17.31 -5.15 6.96
C GLY A 230 15.87 -4.65 7.10
N PHE A 231 15.21 -4.47 5.97
CA PHE A 231 13.87 -3.90 5.88
C PHE A 231 12.83 -4.66 6.73
N LYS A 232 12.91 -5.97 6.80
CA LYS A 232 11.99 -6.77 7.61
C LYS A 232 11.95 -6.28 9.07
N ARG A 233 13.11 -5.95 9.65
CA ARG A 233 13.20 -5.42 11.01
C ARG A 233 12.52 -4.04 11.14
N LEU A 234 12.70 -3.15 10.18
CA LEU A 234 12.01 -1.86 10.15
C LEU A 234 10.50 -2.02 10.06
N TRP A 235 10.02 -2.90 9.18
CA TRP A 235 8.60 -3.17 9.04
C TRP A 235 7.96 -3.67 10.33
N ILE A 236 8.58 -4.70 10.94
CA ILE A 236 8.09 -5.28 12.19
C ILE A 236 8.07 -4.24 13.31
N MET A 237 9.10 -3.42 13.40
CA MET A 237 9.20 -2.33 14.37
C MET A 237 8.07 -1.30 14.17
N THR A 238 7.81 -0.91 12.93
CA THR A 238 6.74 0.03 12.60
C THR A 238 5.36 -0.55 12.90
N TYR A 239 5.13 -1.80 12.52
CA TYR A 239 3.91 -2.54 12.86
C TYR A 239 3.65 -2.56 14.36
N ALA A 240 4.66 -2.93 15.14
CA ALA A 240 4.56 -2.98 16.60
C ALA A 240 4.26 -1.62 17.21
N TYR A 241 4.94 -0.57 16.75
CA TYR A 241 4.76 0.79 17.25
C TYR A 241 3.35 1.33 16.95
N PHE A 242 2.85 1.15 15.74
CA PHE A 242 1.50 1.60 15.37
C PHE A 242 0.41 0.80 16.09
N THR A 243 0.63 -0.49 16.32
CA THR A 243 -0.26 -1.35 17.12
C THR A 243 -0.29 -0.89 18.57
N GLU A 244 0.87 -0.59 19.18
CA GLU A 244 0.97 -0.02 20.53
C GLU A 244 0.22 1.31 20.67
N LYS A 245 0.22 2.14 19.62
CA LYS A 245 -0.55 3.40 19.56
C LYS A 245 -2.05 3.20 19.37
N GLY A 246 -2.52 1.96 19.29
CA GLY A 246 -3.94 1.62 19.17
C GLY A 246 -4.53 1.89 17.79
N LEU A 247 -3.73 1.92 16.74
CA LEU A 247 -4.19 2.06 15.35
C LEU A 247 -4.74 0.71 14.85
N ASN A 248 -5.93 0.36 15.28
CA ASN A 248 -6.58 -0.91 14.99
C ASN A 248 -7.45 -0.89 13.71
N ASN A 249 -7.47 0.21 13.01
CA ASN A 249 -8.15 0.40 11.72
C ASN A 249 -7.26 0.15 10.51
N LEU A 250 -5.98 -0.19 10.71
CA LEU A 250 -5.03 -0.40 9.62
C LEU A 250 -5.04 -1.85 9.14
N LEU A 251 -5.11 -2.04 7.83
CA LEU A 251 -4.79 -3.27 7.12
C LEU A 251 -3.45 -3.06 6.43
N TRP A 252 -2.47 -3.86 6.79
CA TRP A 252 -1.08 -3.68 6.39
C TRP A 252 -0.84 -4.20 4.97
N VAL A 253 -0.51 -3.29 4.06
CA VAL A 253 -0.23 -3.57 2.65
C VAL A 253 1.27 -3.51 2.41
N TRP A 254 1.88 -4.65 2.13
CA TRP A 254 3.28 -4.74 1.75
C TRP A 254 3.40 -4.62 0.23
N ASP A 255 4.14 -3.62 -0.24
CA ASP A 255 4.07 -3.14 -1.61
C ASP A 255 5.47 -2.87 -2.21
N PRO A 256 6.19 -3.92 -2.63
CA PRO A 256 7.46 -3.80 -3.33
C PRO A 256 7.30 -3.40 -4.79
N ASN A 257 8.36 -2.87 -5.38
CA ASN A 257 8.45 -2.76 -6.84
C ASN A 257 8.65 -4.13 -7.48
N ALA A 258 8.09 -4.33 -8.68
CA ALA A 258 8.34 -5.55 -9.45
C ALA A 258 9.84 -5.75 -9.69
N PRO A 259 10.41 -6.92 -9.33
CA PRO A 259 11.84 -7.14 -9.42
C PRO A 259 12.39 -6.95 -10.84
N ARG A 260 13.45 -6.16 -10.97
CA ARG A 260 14.11 -5.87 -12.24
C ARG A 260 15.58 -5.59 -12.04
N VAL A 261 16.36 -5.84 -13.09
CA VAL A 261 17.76 -5.43 -13.19
C VAL A 261 17.84 -4.35 -14.26
N LYS A 262 18.14 -3.14 -13.84
CA LYS A 262 18.25 -1.98 -14.73
C LYS A 262 19.22 -0.98 -14.13
N GLU A 263 20.20 -0.55 -14.91
CA GLU A 263 21.22 0.39 -14.45
C GLU A 263 20.60 1.59 -13.70
N ASN A 264 21.03 1.80 -12.46
CA ASN A 264 20.54 2.82 -11.51
C ASN A 264 19.04 2.74 -11.16
N ASP A 265 18.39 1.58 -11.39
CA ASP A 265 16.96 1.40 -11.14
C ASP A 265 16.65 -0.09 -10.80
N ASP A 266 17.58 -0.73 -10.06
CA ASP A 266 17.42 -2.13 -9.65
C ASP A 266 16.34 -2.29 -8.57
N ALA A 267 15.51 -3.32 -8.74
CA ALA A 267 14.60 -3.80 -7.71
C ALA A 267 14.87 -5.29 -7.44
N PHE A 268 15.12 -5.62 -6.19
CA PHE A 268 15.58 -6.95 -5.77
C PHE A 268 14.42 -7.94 -5.55
N PRO A 269 14.74 -9.26 -5.41
CA PRO A 269 13.72 -10.28 -5.20
C PRO A 269 12.82 -10.01 -3.99
N TYR A 270 11.55 -10.29 -4.12
CA TYR A 270 10.53 -10.09 -3.07
C TYR A 270 10.86 -10.79 -1.74
N ALA A 271 11.32 -12.04 -1.80
CA ALA A 271 11.56 -12.87 -0.62
C ALA A 271 12.58 -12.27 0.36
N ASP A 272 13.53 -11.47 -0.16
CA ASP A 272 14.57 -10.85 0.65
C ASP A 272 14.02 -9.73 1.55
N TYR A 273 12.83 -9.22 1.22
CA TYR A 273 12.18 -8.09 1.90
C TYR A 273 10.86 -8.43 2.57
N TYR A 274 10.29 -9.61 2.31
CA TYR A 274 8.99 -9.99 2.88
C TYR A 274 9.10 -10.27 4.38
N PRO A 275 8.36 -9.51 5.24
CA PRO A 275 8.53 -9.60 6.68
C PRO A 275 7.84 -10.82 7.32
N GLY A 276 7.00 -11.52 6.56
CA GLY A 276 6.24 -12.67 7.02
C GLY A 276 4.73 -12.43 7.04
N ASN A 277 3.99 -13.55 6.99
CA ASN A 277 2.53 -13.54 6.92
C ASN A 277 1.86 -12.95 8.17
N GLU A 278 2.55 -12.93 9.29
CA GLU A 278 2.06 -12.40 10.57
C GLU A 278 2.07 -10.86 10.64
N TYR A 279 2.66 -10.18 9.65
CA TYR A 279 2.79 -8.72 9.62
C TYR A 279 2.18 -8.06 8.38
N VAL A 280 1.52 -8.83 7.52
CA VAL A 280 1.00 -8.35 6.23
C VAL A 280 -0.42 -8.86 6.01
N ASP A 281 -1.36 -7.99 5.72
CA ASP A 281 -2.75 -8.37 5.37
C ASP A 281 -2.93 -8.53 3.86
N VAL A 282 -2.29 -7.68 3.06
CA VAL A 282 -2.38 -7.64 1.60
C VAL A 282 -0.99 -7.51 1.02
N LEU A 283 -0.68 -8.27 -0.02
CA LEU A 283 0.53 -8.10 -0.81
C LEU A 283 0.20 -7.32 -2.07
N ALA A 284 1.03 -6.35 -2.41
CA ALA A 284 0.89 -5.59 -3.64
C ALA A 284 2.21 -5.59 -4.43
N ALA A 285 2.20 -5.03 -5.63
CA ALA A 285 3.40 -4.72 -6.37
C ALA A 285 3.20 -3.47 -7.23
N ASP A 286 4.22 -2.64 -7.28
CA ASP A 286 4.32 -1.51 -8.20
C ASP A 286 4.97 -1.98 -9.52
N VAL A 287 4.27 -1.77 -10.63
CA VAL A 287 4.69 -2.24 -11.94
C VAL A 287 4.78 -1.08 -12.92
N TYR A 288 5.99 -0.82 -13.40
CA TYR A 288 6.31 0.25 -14.33
C TYR A 288 6.90 -0.30 -15.64
N SER A 289 6.96 0.55 -16.66
CA SER A 289 7.60 0.25 -17.95
C SER A 289 7.03 -0.99 -18.67
N TYR A 290 5.73 -1.26 -18.50
CA TYR A 290 5.05 -2.44 -19.07
C TYR A 290 5.63 -3.79 -18.62
N ASP A 291 6.35 -3.84 -17.50
CA ASP A 291 7.01 -5.06 -17.01
C ASP A 291 6.06 -6.01 -16.27
N TYR A 292 4.90 -6.27 -16.86
CA TYR A 292 3.89 -7.20 -16.35
C TYR A 292 4.29 -8.65 -16.64
N LYS A 293 5.00 -9.29 -15.71
CA LYS A 293 5.39 -10.69 -15.79
C LYS A 293 4.51 -11.58 -14.91
N GLN A 294 4.15 -12.75 -15.41
CA GLN A 294 3.44 -13.75 -14.62
C GLN A 294 4.22 -14.12 -13.34
N SER A 295 5.54 -14.18 -13.43
CA SER A 295 6.40 -14.50 -12.28
C SER A 295 6.22 -13.53 -11.11
N HIS A 296 6.03 -12.23 -11.36
CA HIS A 296 5.79 -11.25 -10.29
C HIS A 296 4.54 -11.58 -9.47
N HIS A 297 3.45 -11.97 -10.16
CA HIS A 297 2.23 -12.41 -9.49
C HIS A 297 2.42 -13.73 -8.76
N ASP A 298 3.03 -14.72 -9.41
CA ASP A 298 3.17 -16.07 -8.84
C ASP A 298 4.05 -16.08 -7.60
N GLU A 299 5.09 -15.25 -7.57
CA GLU A 299 5.93 -15.05 -6.39
C GLU A 299 5.17 -14.41 -5.22
N LEU A 300 4.34 -13.38 -5.47
CA LEU A 300 3.48 -12.79 -4.44
C LEU A 300 2.47 -13.80 -3.90
N VAL A 301 1.85 -14.60 -4.77
CA VAL A 301 0.92 -15.66 -4.35
C VAL A 301 1.62 -16.69 -3.48
N ALA A 302 2.84 -17.09 -3.85
CA ALA A 302 3.63 -18.05 -3.08
C ALA A 302 4.02 -17.50 -1.70
N LEU A 303 4.45 -16.24 -1.62
CA LEU A 303 4.80 -15.58 -0.36
C LEU A 303 3.57 -15.35 0.53
N GLY A 304 2.47 -14.90 -0.05
CA GLY A 304 1.26 -14.49 0.67
C GLY A 304 0.44 -15.64 1.24
N GLY A 305 0.64 -16.88 0.76
CA GLY A 305 -0.07 -18.05 1.30
C GLY A 305 -1.60 -17.95 1.22
N GLY A 306 -2.13 -17.31 0.17
CA GLY A 306 -3.56 -17.13 -0.05
C GLY A 306 -4.11 -15.76 0.35
N LYS A 307 -3.28 -14.84 0.81
CA LYS A 307 -3.66 -13.44 1.07
C LYS A 307 -4.07 -12.70 -0.21
N PRO A 308 -4.88 -11.63 -0.11
CA PRO A 308 -5.22 -10.80 -1.26
C PRO A 308 -3.96 -10.23 -1.93
N ILE A 309 -3.97 -10.24 -3.28
CA ILE A 309 -2.89 -9.68 -4.09
C ILE A 309 -3.44 -8.47 -4.86
N ALA A 310 -2.65 -7.39 -4.91
CA ALA A 310 -3.00 -6.15 -5.58
C ALA A 310 -1.88 -5.68 -6.52
N LEU A 311 -2.20 -4.74 -7.39
CA LEU A 311 -1.24 -3.82 -7.99
C LEU A 311 -1.31 -2.54 -7.16
N GLY A 312 -0.20 -2.17 -6.51
CA GLY A 312 -0.09 -0.97 -5.69
C GLY A 312 -0.03 0.26 -6.58
N GLU A 313 0.83 0.20 -7.59
CA GLU A 313 0.95 1.24 -8.61
C GLU A 313 1.09 0.63 -10.00
N ILE A 314 0.59 1.35 -10.99
CA ILE A 314 0.78 1.00 -12.39
C ILE A 314 1.24 2.23 -13.18
N GLY A 315 2.44 2.16 -13.73
CA GLY A 315 3.00 3.25 -14.53
C GLY A 315 2.32 3.39 -15.90
N GLN A 316 1.90 2.27 -16.49
CA GLN A 316 1.18 2.20 -17.76
C GLN A 316 0.13 1.10 -17.70
N LEU A 317 -1.01 1.32 -18.35
CA LEU A 317 -2.04 0.29 -18.45
C LEU A 317 -1.51 -0.94 -19.18
N PRO A 318 -1.84 -2.17 -18.72
CA PRO A 318 -1.51 -3.40 -19.42
C PRO A 318 -2.06 -3.34 -20.85
N GLN A 319 -1.20 -3.49 -21.85
CA GLN A 319 -1.61 -3.52 -23.25
C GLN A 319 -2.22 -4.89 -23.57
N GLN A 320 -3.43 -4.92 -24.11
CA GLN A 320 -3.94 -6.14 -24.74
C GLN A 320 -3.03 -6.48 -25.92
N GLY A 321 -2.46 -7.67 -25.91
CA GLY A 321 -1.46 -8.08 -26.89
C GLY A 321 -1.91 -7.83 -28.32
N SER A 322 -1.26 -6.89 -29.00
CA SER A 322 -1.21 -6.82 -30.44
C SER A 322 -0.45 -8.07 -30.89
N GLY A 323 -1.15 -9.10 -31.30
CA GLY A 323 -0.79 -10.29 -32.08
C GLY A 323 0.64 -10.77 -32.28
N ARG A 324 1.63 -10.32 -31.51
CA ARG A 324 2.96 -10.92 -31.46
C ARG A 324 3.08 -11.68 -30.15
N ARG A 325 3.27 -12.97 -30.25
CA ARG A 325 3.58 -13.88 -29.14
C ARG A 325 4.87 -13.43 -28.45
N SER A 326 4.76 -12.45 -27.58
CA SER A 326 5.67 -12.34 -26.45
C SER A 326 5.02 -13.12 -25.32
N SER A 327 5.79 -13.91 -24.61
CA SER A 327 5.39 -14.64 -23.41
C SER A 327 5.01 -13.67 -22.29
N GLY A 328 3.97 -12.88 -22.49
CA GLY A 328 3.49 -11.88 -21.56
C GLY A 328 2.28 -12.41 -20.77
N PRO A 329 1.98 -11.80 -19.66
CA PRO A 329 1.22 -12.36 -18.54
C PRO A 329 -0.28 -12.43 -18.84
N GLN A 330 -0.71 -13.49 -19.52
CA GLN A 330 -2.15 -13.77 -19.74
C GLN A 330 -2.93 -13.97 -18.43
N HIS A 331 -2.24 -14.17 -17.30
CA HIS A 331 -2.85 -14.50 -16.02
C HIS A 331 -3.25 -13.27 -15.22
N TRP A 332 -2.48 -12.19 -15.23
CA TRP A 332 -2.89 -10.91 -14.68
C TRP A 332 -4.15 -10.40 -15.36
N GLU A 333 -4.19 -10.47 -16.71
CA GLU A 333 -5.34 -10.05 -17.49
C GLU A 333 -6.59 -10.90 -17.24
N ARG A 334 -6.46 -12.22 -17.01
CA ARG A 334 -7.61 -13.11 -16.86
C ARG A 334 -8.17 -13.18 -15.45
N ARG A 335 -7.33 -12.99 -14.41
CA ARG A 335 -7.75 -13.05 -13.01
C ARG A 335 -7.93 -11.68 -12.38
N ALA A 336 -7.17 -10.69 -12.82
CA ALA A 336 -7.24 -9.33 -12.31
C ALA A 336 -8.25 -8.44 -13.05
N TRP A 337 -8.58 -8.74 -14.31
CA TRP A 337 -9.45 -7.89 -15.13
C TRP A 337 -10.54 -8.70 -15.82
N PRO A 338 -11.77 -8.73 -15.31
CA PRO A 338 -12.90 -9.25 -16.09
C PRO A 338 -13.09 -8.36 -17.31
N ARG A 339 -13.19 -8.99 -18.48
CA ARG A 339 -13.45 -8.28 -19.73
C ARG A 339 -14.69 -7.43 -19.58
N SER A 340 -14.57 -6.12 -19.81
CA SER A 340 -15.76 -5.29 -20.00
C SER A 340 -16.59 -5.86 -21.17
N PRO A 341 -17.90 -5.95 -21.05
CA PRO A 341 -18.73 -6.35 -22.18
C PRO A 341 -18.55 -5.29 -23.28
N ARG A 342 -18.17 -5.74 -24.48
CA ARG A 342 -18.18 -4.90 -25.66
C ARG A 342 -19.60 -4.35 -25.82
N ARG A 343 -19.76 -3.05 -25.69
CA ARG A 343 -20.97 -2.40 -26.21
C ARG A 343 -20.76 -2.20 -27.71
N CYS A 344 -21.76 -2.65 -28.44
CA CYS A 344 -21.96 -2.29 -29.85
C CYS A 344 -22.12 -0.79 -30.02
#